data_2eb5b9e50596df3361bbf8755c0a69c1
#
_entry.id   2eb5b9e50596df3361bbf8755c0a69c1
#
_cell.length_a   1.000
_cell.length_b   1.000
_cell.length_c   1.000
_cell.angle_alpha   90.00
_cell.angle_beta   90.00
_cell.angle_gamma   90.00
#
_symmetry.space_group_name_H-M   'P 1'
#
loop_
_entity.id
_entity.type
_entity.pdbx_description
1 polymer ?
#
loop_
_entity_poly.entity_id
_entity_poly.type
_entity_poly.pdbx_seq_one_letter_code
_entity_poly.pdbx_strand_id
1 'polypeptide(L)' 'TGSSSNLSTDEAYKILGIKKGCSKEEIVKAANSLQKKIHPDVNPNSNTERLSQIVNEAKETVLKDFS' A
#
# COMPACT_ATOMS: atom_id res chain seq x y z
N THR A 1 -9.33 12.29 -15.23
CA THR A 1 -9.09 11.83 -14.51
C THR A 1 -8.45 10.73 -14.33
N GLY A 2 -7.87 10.25 -14.47
CA GLY A 2 -7.22 9.28 -14.34
C GLY A 2 -7.19 8.44 -13.27
N SER A 3 -7.94 8.58 -12.43
CA SER A 3 -7.78 7.81 -11.40
C SER A 3 -8.19 6.51 -11.68
N SER A 4 -7.45 5.71 -12.07
CA SER A 4 -7.82 4.45 -12.28
C SER A 4 -7.86 3.64 -11.09
N SER A 5 -7.51 4.15 -9.98
CA SER A 5 -7.47 3.32 -8.84
C SER A 5 -8.84 3.21 -8.27
N ASN A 6 -9.38 2.05 -8.16
CA ASN A 6 -10.65 1.85 -7.53
C ASN A 6 -10.51 1.59 -6.07
N LEU A 7 -9.38 1.89 -5.51
CA LEU A 7 -9.13 1.61 -4.12
C LEU A 7 -9.80 2.64 -3.25
N SER A 8 -10.68 2.23 -2.38
CA SER A 8 -11.25 3.17 -1.42
C SER A 8 -10.32 3.28 -0.22
N THR A 9 -10.52 4.31 0.56
CA THR A 9 -9.67 4.53 1.73
C THR A 9 -9.74 3.33 2.68
N ASP A 10 -10.93 2.81 2.89
CA ASP A 10 -11.09 1.68 3.79
C ASP A 10 -10.29 0.48 3.28
N GLU A 11 -10.35 0.24 1.99
CA GLU A 11 -9.62 -0.87 1.44
C GLU A 11 -8.14 -0.67 1.55
N ALA A 12 -7.69 0.55 1.35
CA ALA A 12 -6.27 0.84 1.47
C ALA A 12 -5.78 0.55 2.88
N TYR A 13 -6.56 0.92 3.88
CA TYR A 13 -6.18 0.59 5.24
C TYR A 13 -6.11 -0.92 5.46
N LYS A 14 -7.03 -1.64 4.87
CA LYS A 14 -7.04 -3.08 4.99
C LYS A 14 -5.82 -3.71 4.34
N ILE A 15 -5.48 -3.22 3.16
CA ILE A 15 -4.34 -3.74 2.44
C ILE A 15 -3.07 -3.56 3.25
N LEU A 16 -2.92 -2.42 3.88
CA LEU A 16 -1.74 -2.15 4.68
C LEU A 16 -1.82 -2.81 6.05
N GLY A 17 -2.98 -3.27 6.43
CA GLY A 17 -3.12 -3.90 7.74
C GLY A 17 -3.06 -2.94 8.89
N ILE A 18 -3.50 -1.72 8.67
CA ILE A 18 -3.47 -0.72 9.73
C ILE A 18 -4.87 -0.22 9.97
N LYS A 19 -5.04 0.55 11.03
CA LYS A 19 -6.33 1.06 11.38
C LYS A 19 -6.46 2.51 10.96
N LYS A 20 -7.69 2.90 10.71
CA LYS A 20 -7.96 4.27 10.39
C LYS A 20 -7.61 5.14 11.58
N GLY A 21 -6.97 6.23 11.33
CA GLY A 21 -6.57 7.12 12.42
C GLY A 21 -5.16 6.92 12.91
N CYS A 22 -4.45 5.96 12.36
CA CYS A 22 -3.07 5.77 12.77
C CYS A 22 -2.22 6.92 12.23
N SER A 23 -1.01 7.03 12.70
CA SER A 23 -0.16 8.14 12.29
C SER A 23 0.50 7.85 10.97
N LYS A 24 1.04 8.90 10.37
CA LYS A 24 1.71 8.77 9.09
C LYS A 24 2.86 7.76 9.16
N GLU A 25 3.56 7.77 10.27
CA GLU A 25 4.65 6.83 10.43
C GLU A 25 4.18 5.39 10.34
N GLU A 26 3.04 5.13 10.93
CA GLU A 26 2.49 3.78 10.87
C GLU A 26 2.18 3.39 9.45
N ILE A 27 1.66 4.33 8.69
CA ILE A 27 1.33 4.07 7.30
C ILE A 27 2.58 3.70 6.52
N VAL A 28 3.61 4.50 6.66
CA VAL A 28 4.85 4.27 5.94
C VAL A 28 5.49 2.97 6.38
N LYS A 29 5.48 2.72 7.67
CA LYS A 29 6.04 1.49 8.19
C LYS A 29 5.34 0.27 7.63
N ALA A 30 4.03 0.30 7.64
CA ALA A 30 3.26 -0.82 7.13
C ALA A 30 3.54 -1.08 5.66
N ALA A 31 3.58 0.00 4.89
CA ALA A 31 3.85 -0.14 3.47
C ALA A 31 5.25 -0.70 3.22
N ASN A 32 6.23 -0.18 3.94
CA ASN A 32 7.59 -0.67 3.79
C ASN A 32 7.71 -2.13 4.15
N SER A 33 7.04 -2.52 5.20
CA SER A 33 7.07 -3.90 5.64
C SER A 33 6.51 -4.84 4.56
N LEU A 34 5.41 -4.42 3.97
CA LEU A 34 4.81 -5.21 2.91
C LEU A 34 5.69 -5.25 1.68
N GLN A 35 6.30 -4.13 1.34
CA GLN A 35 7.18 -4.10 0.18
C GLN A 35 8.38 -5.04 0.37
N LYS A 36 8.88 -5.11 1.57
CA LYS A 36 10.00 -5.99 1.84
C LYS A 36 9.60 -7.45 1.64
N LYS A 37 8.39 -7.78 2.01
CA LYS A 37 7.92 -9.14 1.84
C LYS A 37 7.68 -9.47 0.39
N ILE A 38 7.23 -8.48 -0.37
CA ILE A 38 6.88 -8.70 -1.76
C ILE A 38 8.11 -8.72 -2.63
N HIS A 39 9.18 -8.05 -2.22
CA HIS A 39 10.36 -7.95 -3.04
C HIS A 39 11.44 -8.85 -2.53
N PRO A 40 11.34 -10.10 -2.73
CA PRO A 40 12.46 -10.94 -2.34
C PRO A 40 13.50 -10.73 -3.38
N ASP A 41 14.69 -10.76 -3.03
CA ASP A 41 15.73 -10.58 -3.93
C ASP A 41 15.71 -11.55 -5.03
N VAL A 42 14.98 -12.58 -4.97
CA VAL A 42 15.24 -13.69 -5.78
C VAL A 42 14.33 -13.91 -6.90
N ASN A 43 13.12 -13.52 -6.84
CA ASN A 43 12.19 -13.92 -7.85
C ASN A 43 11.31 -12.82 -8.25
N PRO A 44 11.70 -12.05 -9.20
CA PRO A 44 10.82 -11.01 -9.68
C PRO A 44 9.79 -11.66 -10.59
N ASN A 45 8.64 -11.96 -10.15
CA ASN A 45 7.66 -12.40 -11.09
C ASN A 45 6.56 -11.36 -11.19
N SER A 46 5.70 -11.53 -12.18
CA SER A 46 4.70 -10.52 -12.46
C SER A 46 3.74 -10.34 -11.30
N ASN A 47 3.47 -11.38 -10.56
CA ASN A 47 2.60 -11.26 -9.42
C ASN A 47 3.19 -10.36 -8.36
N THR A 48 4.48 -10.44 -8.17
CA THR A 48 5.18 -9.60 -7.22
C THR A 48 5.07 -8.14 -7.62
N GLU A 49 5.21 -7.87 -8.89
CA GLU A 49 5.10 -6.51 -9.37
C GLU A 49 3.72 -5.95 -9.12
N ARG A 50 2.71 -6.75 -9.38
CA ARG A 50 1.36 -6.30 -9.18
C ARG A 50 1.07 -6.01 -7.72
N LEU A 51 1.53 -6.90 -6.84
CA LEU A 51 1.34 -6.69 -5.42
C LEU A 51 2.04 -5.43 -4.95
N SER A 52 3.23 -5.21 -5.45
CA SER A 52 3.98 -4.02 -5.09
C SER A 52 3.21 -2.76 -5.50
N GLN A 53 2.63 -2.78 -6.67
CA GLN A 53 1.83 -1.67 -7.14
C GLN A 53 0.64 -1.42 -6.24
N ILE A 54 -0.04 -2.49 -5.86
CA ILE A 54 -1.22 -2.36 -5.01
C ILE A 54 -0.84 -1.76 -3.66
N VAL A 55 0.26 -2.22 -3.09
CA VAL A 55 0.71 -1.69 -1.81
C VAL A 55 1.05 -0.21 -1.94
N ASN A 56 1.69 0.15 -3.02
CA ASN A 56 2.03 1.55 -3.23
C ASN A 56 0.78 2.42 -3.38
N GLU A 57 -0.20 1.92 -4.11
CA GLU A 57 -1.44 2.65 -4.27
C GLU A 57 -2.17 2.79 -2.95
N ALA A 58 -2.19 1.73 -2.17
CA ALA A 58 -2.82 1.79 -0.86
C ALA A 58 -2.15 2.83 0.01
N LYS A 59 -0.83 2.86 0.00
CA LYS A 59 -0.10 3.83 0.78
C LYS A 59 -0.47 5.25 0.37
N GLU A 60 -0.50 5.50 -0.92
CA GLU A 60 -0.82 6.83 -1.40
C GLU A 60 -2.25 7.23 -1.06
N THR A 61 -3.16 6.28 -1.20
CA THR A 61 -4.54 6.55 -0.90
C THR A 61 -4.71 6.93 0.57
N VAL A 62 -4.06 6.20 1.45
CA VAL A 62 -4.16 6.47 2.87
C VAL A 62 -3.48 7.80 3.21
N LEU A 63 -2.35 8.07 2.60
CA LEU A 63 -1.66 9.32 2.85
C LEU A 63 -2.47 10.52 2.40
N LYS A 64 -3.17 10.38 1.30
CA LYS A 64 -4.03 11.44 0.83
C LYS A 64 -5.15 11.69 1.81
N ASP A 65 -5.74 10.62 2.31
CA ASP A 65 -6.82 10.76 3.27
C ASP A 65 -6.29 11.36 4.56
N PHE A 66 -5.06 11.05 4.89
CA PHE A 66 -4.45 11.54 6.10
C PHE A 66 -4.28 13.05 6.08
N SER A 67 -3.90 13.59 4.96
CA SER A 67 -3.76 15.02 4.90
C SER A 67 -5.13 15.67 4.72
#